data_edc6de0f153dde01267e137671e9399e
#
_entry.id   edc6de0f153dde01267e137671e9399e
#
_cell.length_a   1.000
_cell.length_b   1.000
_cell.length_c   1.000
_cell.angle_alpha   90.00
_cell.angle_beta   90.00
_cell.angle_gamma   90.00
#
_symmetry.space_group_name_H-M   'P 1'
#
loop_
_entity.id
_entity.type
_entity.pdbx_description
1 polymer ?
#
loop_
_entity_poly.entity_id
_entity_poly.type
_entity_poly.pdbx_seq_one_letter_code
_entity_poly.pdbx_strand_id
1 'polypeptide(L)'
;MQNPCMARPSLSAVAELLKPITWFPPMWAFACGVVASGVTLDGQWVLIGVGILLAGPMVCATSQAVNDWFDRHVDAINEPQRPIPSGRMPGRWGLYIALLWTLLSLLVATALGPWGFGAAIAGLVLAWAYSAPPLRLKNNGWLGNAACGLSYEGLAWVTGAAVMAGGAMPGASSLLLALLYSIAAHGIMTLNDFKSVEGDRQMGVRSLPVRLGVQGAARTACWVMVVPQLMVILLLLEWQRPLHALAVLLLVLGQLKLMQRFVASPAERALQLSAFGVPMLVAGMMVAAFALRGLGG
;
A
#
# COMPACT_ATOMS: atom_id res chain seq x y z
N MET A 1 25.82 -4.69 -35.24
CA MET A 1 24.54 -4.19 -34.70
C MET A 1 23.92 -5.32 -33.88
N GLN A 2 23.97 -5.22 -32.55
CA GLN A 2 23.28 -6.20 -31.69
C GLN A 2 21.77 -6.03 -31.84
N ASN A 3 21.08 -7.11 -32.09
CA ASN A 3 19.61 -7.13 -32.24
C ASN A 3 18.97 -6.60 -30.94
N PRO A 4 18.27 -5.46 -30.92
CA PRO A 4 17.79 -4.82 -29.67
C PRO A 4 16.80 -5.72 -28.89
N CYS A 5 16.28 -6.78 -29.48
CA CYS A 5 15.42 -7.77 -28.82
C CYS A 5 16.14 -8.76 -27.92
N MET A 6 17.48 -8.83 -27.93
CA MET A 6 18.29 -9.83 -27.21
C MET A 6 19.09 -9.24 -26.04
N ALA A 7 19.10 -7.92 -25.85
CA ALA A 7 19.78 -7.31 -24.71
C ALA A 7 19.05 -7.66 -23.40
N ARG A 8 19.82 -8.14 -22.40
CA ARG A 8 19.28 -8.43 -21.06
C ARG A 8 19.29 -7.14 -20.22
N PRO A 9 18.27 -6.90 -19.37
CA PRO A 9 18.31 -5.77 -18.45
C PRO A 9 19.43 -5.97 -17.42
N SER A 10 20.01 -4.86 -16.94
CA SER A 10 20.92 -4.90 -15.80
C SER A 10 20.15 -5.20 -14.50
N LEU A 11 20.86 -5.77 -13.51
CA LEU A 11 20.27 -6.02 -12.19
C LEU A 11 19.76 -4.72 -11.53
N SER A 12 20.46 -3.60 -11.74
CA SER A 12 20.04 -2.29 -11.24
C SER A 12 18.72 -1.83 -11.87
N ALA A 13 18.51 -2.07 -13.18
CA ALA A 13 17.26 -1.74 -13.85
C ALA A 13 16.10 -2.63 -13.34
N VAL A 14 16.38 -3.90 -13.04
CA VAL A 14 15.39 -4.80 -12.43
C VAL A 14 15.03 -4.32 -11.01
N ALA A 15 16.00 -4.00 -10.17
CA ALA A 15 15.76 -3.49 -8.82
C ALA A 15 14.96 -2.19 -8.84
N GLU A 16 15.27 -1.28 -9.77
CA GLU A 16 14.53 -0.03 -9.94
C GLU A 16 13.07 -0.27 -10.41
N LEU A 17 12.84 -1.24 -11.30
CA LEU A 17 11.51 -1.64 -11.73
C LEU A 17 10.66 -2.16 -10.56
N LEU A 18 11.26 -2.93 -9.65
CA LEU A 18 10.59 -3.54 -8.50
C LEU A 18 10.35 -2.54 -7.35
N LYS A 19 10.97 -1.35 -7.39
CA LYS A 19 10.80 -0.21 -6.47
C LYS A 19 10.85 -0.57 -4.98
N PRO A 20 11.99 -1.01 -4.42
CA PRO A 20 12.10 -1.43 -3.01
C PRO A 20 11.57 -0.41 -1.99
N ILE A 21 11.64 0.89 -2.31
CA ILE A 21 11.13 1.96 -1.44
C ILE A 21 9.62 1.87 -1.18
N THR A 22 8.87 1.18 -2.05
CA THR A 22 7.41 1.02 -1.92
C THR A 22 6.99 -0.21 -1.13
N TRP A 23 7.93 -1.08 -0.72
CA TRP A 23 7.60 -2.34 -0.05
C TRP A 23 7.23 -2.16 1.42
N PHE A 24 7.67 -1.07 2.03
CA PHE A 24 7.48 -0.83 3.47
C PHE A 24 6.00 -0.88 3.92
N PRO A 25 5.03 -0.20 3.28
CA PRO A 25 3.65 -0.19 3.78
C PRO A 25 3.02 -1.57 3.94
N PRO A 26 2.99 -2.46 2.93
CA PRO A 26 2.39 -3.78 3.10
C PRO A 26 3.19 -4.69 4.04
N MET A 27 4.52 -4.56 4.11
CA MET A 27 5.33 -5.27 5.10
C MET A 27 4.99 -4.84 6.53
N TRP A 28 4.79 -3.55 6.74
CA TRP A 28 4.41 -2.99 8.04
C TRP A 28 2.99 -3.42 8.43
N ALA A 29 2.05 -3.36 7.50
CA ALA A 29 0.67 -3.80 7.74
C ALA A 29 0.60 -5.30 8.08
N PHE A 30 1.37 -6.15 7.39
CA PHE A 30 1.51 -7.55 7.73
C PHE A 30 2.05 -7.72 9.16
N ALA A 31 3.10 -6.99 9.53
CA ALA A 31 3.65 -7.01 10.88
C ALA A 31 2.63 -6.54 11.95
N CYS A 32 1.81 -5.52 11.64
CA CYS A 32 0.70 -5.11 12.50
C CYS A 32 -0.32 -6.25 12.69
N GLY A 33 -0.67 -6.97 11.63
CA GLY A 33 -1.53 -8.15 11.71
C GLY A 33 -0.94 -9.26 12.59
N VAL A 34 0.36 -9.54 12.42
CA VAL A 34 1.11 -10.49 13.27
C VAL A 34 1.00 -10.10 14.76
N VAL A 35 1.23 -8.83 15.08
CA VAL A 35 1.11 -8.34 16.46
C VAL A 35 -0.32 -8.44 16.96
N ALA A 36 -1.29 -8.03 16.15
CA ALA A 36 -2.71 -8.02 16.49
C ALA A 36 -3.30 -9.41 16.72
N SER A 37 -2.67 -10.48 16.19
CA SER A 37 -3.13 -11.86 16.39
C SER A 37 -3.10 -12.32 17.84
N GLY A 38 -2.33 -11.66 18.71
CA GLY A 38 -2.12 -12.10 20.10
C GLY A 38 -1.23 -13.32 20.27
N VAL A 39 -0.92 -14.04 19.19
CA VAL A 39 -0.08 -15.26 19.21
C VAL A 39 1.37 -14.90 19.61
N THR A 40 2.02 -15.82 20.34
CA THR A 40 3.45 -15.68 20.69
C THR A 40 4.31 -15.69 19.45
N LEU A 41 5.35 -14.85 19.42
CA LEU A 41 6.25 -14.74 18.26
C LEU A 41 7.33 -15.83 18.26
N ASP A 42 7.55 -16.47 19.42
CA ASP A 42 8.60 -17.48 19.58
C ASP A 42 8.33 -18.68 18.66
N GLY A 43 9.37 -19.05 17.91
CA GLY A 43 9.29 -20.13 16.91
C GLY A 43 8.61 -19.75 15.59
N GLN A 44 8.04 -18.54 15.46
CA GLN A 44 7.30 -18.11 14.27
C GLN A 44 8.11 -17.22 13.30
N TRP A 45 9.37 -16.95 13.58
CA TRP A 45 10.19 -15.99 12.84
C TRP A 45 10.33 -16.31 11.35
N VAL A 46 10.41 -17.60 10.99
CA VAL A 46 10.45 -18.01 9.58
C VAL A 46 9.14 -17.69 8.89
N LEU A 47 8.01 -18.01 9.53
CA LEU A 47 6.67 -17.73 8.99
C LEU A 47 6.45 -16.22 8.80
N ILE A 48 6.84 -15.43 9.82
CA ILE A 48 6.79 -13.96 9.76
C ILE A 48 7.68 -13.43 8.64
N GLY A 49 8.91 -13.92 8.53
CA GLY A 49 9.86 -13.52 7.48
C GLY A 49 9.34 -13.83 6.07
N VAL A 50 8.75 -14.99 5.86
CA VAL A 50 8.12 -15.37 4.59
C VAL A 50 6.93 -14.48 4.27
N GLY A 51 6.11 -14.12 5.27
CA GLY A 51 4.98 -13.21 5.08
C GLY A 51 5.41 -11.79 4.73
N ILE A 52 6.44 -11.27 5.37
CA ILE A 52 7.06 -9.98 5.04
C ILE A 52 7.62 -10.00 3.61
N LEU A 53 8.35 -11.07 3.25
CA LEU A 53 8.85 -11.28 1.89
C LEU A 53 7.70 -11.30 0.87
N LEU A 54 6.61 -11.99 1.19
CA LEU A 54 5.45 -12.07 0.30
C LEU A 54 4.79 -10.70 0.12
N ALA A 55 4.54 -9.97 1.19
CA ALA A 55 3.81 -8.70 1.15
C ALA A 55 4.58 -7.61 0.37
N GLY A 56 5.87 -7.43 0.65
CA GLY A 56 6.71 -6.40 0.02
C GLY A 56 7.43 -6.88 -1.24
N PRO A 57 8.57 -7.59 -1.11
CA PRO A 57 9.41 -7.98 -2.24
C PRO A 57 8.71 -8.80 -3.33
N MET A 58 7.60 -9.49 -3.00
CA MET A 58 6.88 -10.31 -3.97
C MET A 58 5.64 -9.58 -4.52
N VAL A 59 4.55 -9.48 -3.77
CA VAL A 59 3.26 -8.97 -4.27
C VAL A 59 3.33 -7.47 -4.59
N CYS A 60 3.89 -6.64 -3.68
CA CYS A 60 4.04 -5.21 -3.95
C CYS A 60 4.99 -4.95 -5.12
N ALA A 61 6.14 -5.62 -5.19
CA ALA A 61 7.06 -5.50 -6.32
C ALA A 61 6.41 -5.92 -7.64
N THR A 62 5.58 -6.97 -7.63
CA THR A 62 4.79 -7.36 -8.81
C THR A 62 3.88 -6.21 -9.25
N SER A 63 3.17 -5.55 -8.31
CA SER A 63 2.29 -4.43 -8.63
C SER A 63 3.05 -3.27 -9.28
N GLN A 64 4.29 -3.01 -8.84
CA GLN A 64 5.14 -1.97 -9.43
C GLN A 64 5.59 -2.31 -10.85
N ALA A 65 6.03 -3.56 -11.07
CA ALA A 65 6.43 -4.02 -12.40
C ALA A 65 5.27 -4.01 -13.40
N VAL A 66 4.08 -4.46 -12.97
CA VAL A 66 2.84 -4.40 -13.75
C VAL A 66 2.48 -2.93 -14.07
N ASN A 67 2.56 -2.06 -13.08
CA ASN A 67 2.26 -0.63 -13.28
C ASN A 67 3.18 -0.01 -14.32
N ASP A 68 4.51 -0.14 -14.17
CA ASP A 68 5.47 0.44 -15.10
C ASP A 68 5.35 -0.13 -16.52
N TRP A 69 4.97 -1.41 -16.66
CA TRP A 69 4.73 -1.99 -17.97
C TRP A 69 3.52 -1.36 -18.68
N PHE A 70 2.40 -1.20 -17.99
CA PHE A 70 1.19 -0.62 -18.62
C PHE A 70 1.27 0.90 -18.75
N ASP A 71 2.11 1.57 -17.97
CA ASP A 71 2.32 3.03 -18.04
C ASP A 71 3.50 3.44 -18.90
N ARG A 72 4.25 2.51 -19.51
CA ARG A 72 5.47 2.80 -20.26
C ARG A 72 5.35 3.94 -21.29
N HIS A 73 4.16 4.14 -21.89
CA HIS A 73 3.92 5.22 -22.85
C HIS A 73 3.69 6.57 -22.17
N VAL A 74 3.05 6.57 -21.01
CA VAL A 74 2.84 7.75 -20.16
C VAL A 74 4.16 8.15 -19.50
N ASP A 75 4.86 7.16 -18.97
CA ASP A 75 6.16 7.36 -18.32
C ASP A 75 7.23 7.87 -19.29
N ALA A 76 7.12 7.53 -20.59
CA ALA A 76 8.02 8.08 -21.60
C ALA A 76 7.92 9.63 -21.72
N ILE A 77 6.79 10.21 -21.31
CA ILE A 77 6.56 11.66 -21.29
C ILE A 77 6.94 12.24 -19.93
N ASN A 78 6.39 11.63 -18.85
CA ASN A 78 6.48 12.20 -17.50
C ASN A 78 7.76 11.85 -16.75
N GLU A 79 8.28 10.63 -16.94
CA GLU A 79 9.44 10.09 -16.23
C GLU A 79 10.35 9.28 -17.19
N PRO A 80 10.93 9.92 -18.23
CA PRO A 80 11.67 9.22 -19.28
C PRO A 80 12.92 8.49 -18.78
N GLN A 81 13.39 8.80 -17.57
CA GLN A 81 14.52 8.14 -16.92
C GLN A 81 14.18 6.77 -16.33
N ARG A 82 12.90 6.39 -16.18
CA ARG A 82 12.51 5.06 -15.68
C ARG A 82 13.07 3.93 -16.55
N PRO A 83 13.25 2.71 -15.99
CA PRO A 83 13.90 1.60 -16.69
C PRO A 83 13.32 1.27 -18.07
N ILE A 84 12.00 1.25 -18.22
CA ILE A 84 11.35 0.89 -19.49
C ILE A 84 11.47 2.01 -20.51
N PRO A 85 11.05 3.26 -20.24
CA PRO A 85 11.15 4.35 -21.20
C PRO A 85 12.59 4.68 -21.63
N SER A 86 13.55 4.59 -20.70
CA SER A 86 14.97 4.87 -20.97
C SER A 86 15.68 3.80 -21.83
N GLY A 87 14.99 2.67 -22.11
CA GLY A 87 15.59 1.54 -22.83
C GLY A 87 16.49 0.64 -21.99
N ARG A 88 16.73 0.95 -20.68
CA ARG A 88 17.49 0.07 -19.76
C ARG A 88 16.76 -1.25 -19.49
N MET A 89 15.46 -1.30 -19.75
CA MET A 89 14.61 -2.49 -19.74
C MET A 89 14.09 -2.74 -21.16
N PRO A 90 14.87 -3.39 -22.06
CA PRO A 90 14.56 -3.48 -23.47
C PRO A 90 13.39 -4.44 -23.78
N GLY A 91 12.69 -4.20 -24.87
CA GLY A 91 11.66 -5.07 -25.41
C GLY A 91 10.50 -5.32 -24.44
N ARG A 92 10.23 -6.59 -24.13
CA ARG A 92 9.12 -7.02 -23.24
C ARG A 92 9.61 -7.47 -21.86
N TRP A 93 10.85 -7.18 -21.49
CA TRP A 93 11.40 -7.63 -20.21
C TRP A 93 10.61 -7.16 -19.00
N GLY A 94 10.06 -5.94 -19.02
CA GLY A 94 9.18 -5.46 -17.94
C GLY A 94 7.97 -6.37 -17.73
N LEU A 95 7.32 -6.82 -18.81
CA LEU A 95 6.20 -7.77 -18.73
C LEU A 95 6.67 -9.15 -18.25
N TYR A 96 7.79 -9.65 -18.77
CA TYR A 96 8.31 -10.96 -18.34
C TYR A 96 8.67 -10.99 -16.86
N ILE A 97 9.24 -9.90 -16.34
CA ILE A 97 9.54 -9.77 -14.92
C ILE A 97 8.23 -9.72 -14.11
N ALA A 98 7.22 -8.96 -14.55
CA ALA A 98 5.92 -8.91 -13.88
C ALA A 98 5.25 -10.30 -13.80
N LEU A 99 5.29 -11.08 -14.88
CA LEU A 99 4.78 -12.44 -14.91
C LEU A 99 5.59 -13.39 -14.02
N LEU A 100 6.93 -13.31 -14.09
CA LEU A 100 7.81 -14.10 -13.24
C LEU A 100 7.56 -13.79 -11.75
N TRP A 101 7.48 -12.54 -11.38
CA TRP A 101 7.20 -12.13 -9.99
C TRP A 101 5.81 -12.55 -9.54
N THR A 102 4.81 -12.55 -10.43
CA THR A 102 3.48 -13.12 -10.16
C THR A 102 3.59 -14.60 -9.78
N LEU A 103 4.31 -15.40 -10.59
CA LEU A 103 4.49 -16.83 -10.32
C LEU A 103 5.29 -17.09 -9.04
N LEU A 104 6.37 -16.34 -8.83
CA LEU A 104 7.19 -16.44 -7.60
C LEU A 104 6.38 -16.04 -6.36
N SER A 105 5.51 -15.02 -6.44
CA SER A 105 4.62 -14.64 -5.35
C SER A 105 3.68 -15.78 -4.98
N LEU A 106 3.08 -16.44 -5.95
CA LEU A 106 2.20 -17.60 -5.71
C LEU A 106 2.98 -18.77 -5.11
N LEU A 107 4.20 -19.02 -5.58
CA LEU A 107 5.05 -20.06 -5.02
C LEU A 107 5.41 -19.79 -3.56
N VAL A 108 5.87 -18.57 -3.23
CA VAL A 108 6.18 -18.17 -1.84
C VAL A 108 4.96 -18.25 -0.95
N ALA A 109 3.78 -17.87 -1.48
CA ALA A 109 2.55 -17.88 -0.73
C ALA A 109 2.10 -19.28 -0.28
N THR A 110 2.50 -20.36 -0.98
CA THR A 110 2.21 -21.75 -0.57
C THR A 110 2.76 -22.08 0.82
N ALA A 111 3.87 -21.45 1.21
CA ALA A 111 4.48 -21.64 2.52
C ALA A 111 3.67 -21.03 3.68
N LEU A 112 2.72 -20.14 3.38
CA LEU A 112 1.85 -19.48 4.36
C LEU A 112 0.48 -20.18 4.51
N GLY A 113 0.31 -21.34 3.90
CA GLY A 113 -0.94 -22.10 3.93
C GLY A 113 -2.07 -21.50 3.07
N PRO A 114 -3.30 -22.04 3.18
CA PRO A 114 -4.40 -21.65 2.29
C PRO A 114 -4.78 -20.16 2.38
N TRP A 115 -4.73 -19.57 3.56
CA TRP A 115 -5.01 -18.14 3.76
C TRP A 115 -3.98 -17.24 3.10
N GLY A 116 -2.68 -17.52 3.32
CA GLY A 116 -1.61 -16.77 2.68
C GLY A 116 -1.65 -16.89 1.16
N PHE A 117 -1.95 -18.08 0.66
CA PHE A 117 -2.11 -18.33 -0.77
C PHE A 117 -3.33 -17.58 -1.36
N GLY A 118 -4.49 -17.65 -0.69
CA GLY A 118 -5.69 -16.93 -1.11
C GLY A 118 -5.50 -15.41 -1.10
N ALA A 119 -4.82 -14.90 -0.06
CA ALA A 119 -4.48 -13.47 0.05
C ALA A 119 -3.51 -13.03 -1.07
N ALA A 120 -2.52 -13.85 -1.40
CA ALA A 120 -1.61 -13.56 -2.52
C ALA A 120 -2.37 -13.48 -3.86
N ILE A 121 -3.29 -14.43 -4.11
CA ILE A 121 -4.16 -14.38 -5.31
C ILE A 121 -4.95 -13.07 -5.33
N ALA A 122 -5.62 -12.71 -4.23
CA ALA A 122 -6.40 -11.48 -4.16
C ALA A 122 -5.54 -10.23 -4.39
N GLY A 123 -4.37 -10.14 -3.75
CA GLY A 123 -3.43 -9.04 -3.93
C GLY A 123 -2.90 -8.93 -5.36
N LEU A 124 -2.55 -10.06 -5.99
CA LEU A 124 -2.09 -10.10 -7.38
C LEU A 124 -3.20 -9.72 -8.36
N VAL A 125 -4.43 -10.22 -8.15
CA VAL A 125 -5.59 -9.82 -8.97
C VAL A 125 -5.80 -8.31 -8.88
N LEU A 126 -5.74 -7.71 -7.69
CA LEU A 126 -5.85 -6.26 -7.51
C LEU A 126 -4.67 -5.51 -8.16
N ALA A 127 -3.44 -6.02 -8.05
CA ALA A 127 -2.26 -5.45 -8.68
C ALA A 127 -2.38 -5.37 -10.21
N TRP A 128 -2.84 -6.44 -10.84
CA TRP A 128 -3.08 -6.47 -12.28
C TRP A 128 -4.29 -5.61 -12.66
N ALA A 129 -5.42 -5.72 -11.94
CA ALA A 129 -6.63 -4.94 -12.19
C ALA A 129 -6.41 -3.44 -12.05
N TYR A 130 -5.50 -3.02 -11.17
CA TYR A 130 -5.13 -1.62 -10.97
C TYR A 130 -4.58 -0.98 -12.25
N SER A 131 -3.73 -1.70 -12.99
CA SER A 131 -2.99 -1.15 -14.14
C SER A 131 -3.44 -1.68 -15.50
N ALA A 132 -3.87 -2.96 -15.57
CA ALA A 132 -4.16 -3.64 -16.82
C ALA A 132 -5.58 -3.37 -17.34
N PRO A 133 -5.76 -3.19 -18.68
CA PRO A 133 -7.08 -3.22 -19.29
C PRO A 133 -7.75 -4.60 -19.11
N PRO A 134 -9.07 -4.68 -19.09
CA PRO A 134 -10.04 -3.60 -19.27
C PRO A 134 -10.34 -2.79 -18.01
N LEU A 135 -9.97 -3.30 -16.80
CA LEU A 135 -10.36 -2.69 -15.53
C LEU A 135 -9.63 -1.37 -15.28
N ARG A 136 -8.30 -1.40 -15.30
CA ARG A 136 -7.42 -0.25 -15.10
C ARG A 136 -7.93 0.71 -14.01
N LEU A 137 -8.13 0.16 -12.79
CA LEU A 137 -8.80 0.84 -11.66
C LEU A 137 -8.22 2.21 -11.35
N LYS A 138 -6.93 2.41 -11.59
CA LYS A 138 -6.24 3.69 -11.39
C LYS A 138 -6.79 4.84 -12.23
N ASN A 139 -7.52 4.56 -13.33
CA ASN A 139 -8.18 5.60 -14.10
C ASN A 139 -9.32 6.27 -13.31
N ASN A 140 -9.70 5.70 -12.18
CA ASN A 140 -10.68 6.27 -11.26
C ASN A 140 -10.04 6.44 -9.88
N GLY A 141 -9.78 7.66 -9.45
CA GLY A 141 -9.11 7.96 -8.19
C GLY A 141 -9.76 7.33 -6.96
N TRP A 142 -11.09 7.14 -6.93
CA TRP A 142 -11.75 6.44 -5.82
C TRP A 142 -11.44 4.94 -5.84
N LEU A 143 -11.62 4.28 -6.98
CA LEU A 143 -11.43 2.83 -7.09
C LEU A 143 -9.94 2.46 -7.02
N GLY A 144 -9.07 3.23 -7.65
CA GLY A 144 -7.63 3.00 -7.60
C GLY A 144 -7.08 3.13 -6.18
N ASN A 145 -7.39 4.23 -5.50
CA ASN A 145 -6.92 4.46 -4.14
C ASN A 145 -7.51 3.45 -3.15
N ALA A 146 -8.79 3.04 -3.32
CA ALA A 146 -9.40 1.97 -2.54
C ALA A 146 -8.70 0.62 -2.75
N ALA A 147 -8.40 0.25 -4.00
CA ALA A 147 -7.69 -0.98 -4.31
C ALA A 147 -6.30 -1.02 -3.65
N CYS A 148 -5.55 0.10 -3.68
CA CYS A 148 -4.28 0.22 -2.99
C CYS A 148 -4.42 0.10 -1.47
N GLY A 149 -5.33 0.86 -0.84
CA GLY A 149 -5.53 0.82 0.60
C GLY A 149 -5.97 -0.57 1.09
N LEU A 150 -6.88 -1.22 0.39
CA LEU A 150 -7.32 -2.57 0.72
C LEU A 150 -6.19 -3.60 0.56
N SER A 151 -5.35 -3.47 -0.48
CA SER A 151 -4.25 -4.42 -0.71
C SER A 151 -3.10 -4.22 0.27
N TYR A 152 -2.67 -2.98 0.45
CA TYR A 152 -1.43 -2.68 1.18
C TYR A 152 -1.62 -2.72 2.68
N GLU A 153 -2.73 -2.22 3.21
CA GLU A 153 -3.02 -2.22 4.63
C GLU A 153 -3.97 -3.35 5.03
N GLY A 154 -5.15 -3.45 4.41
CA GLY A 154 -6.19 -4.38 4.84
C GLY A 154 -5.82 -5.83 4.63
N LEU A 155 -5.54 -6.21 3.39
CA LEU A 155 -5.24 -7.60 3.03
C LEU A 155 -3.94 -8.08 3.70
N ALA A 156 -2.92 -7.22 3.76
CA ALA A 156 -1.66 -7.54 4.41
C ALA A 156 -1.85 -7.75 5.92
N TRP A 157 -2.60 -6.88 6.61
CA TRP A 157 -2.93 -7.04 8.03
C TRP A 157 -3.69 -8.35 8.29
N VAL A 158 -4.80 -8.57 7.55
CA VAL A 158 -5.63 -9.78 7.71
C VAL A 158 -4.79 -11.03 7.47
N THR A 159 -3.91 -11.02 6.47
CA THR A 159 -3.00 -12.14 6.18
C THR A 159 -2.05 -12.40 7.34
N GLY A 160 -1.42 -11.36 7.89
CA GLY A 160 -0.51 -11.50 9.03
C GLY A 160 -1.21 -12.10 10.25
N ALA A 161 -2.40 -11.62 10.58
CA ALA A 161 -3.18 -12.13 11.70
C ALA A 161 -3.65 -13.58 11.48
N ALA A 162 -4.18 -13.90 10.29
CA ALA A 162 -4.69 -15.24 9.97
C ALA A 162 -3.56 -16.30 9.93
N VAL A 163 -2.42 -15.95 9.34
CA VAL A 163 -1.27 -16.85 9.25
C VAL A 163 -0.74 -17.19 10.66
N MET A 164 -0.64 -16.22 11.54
CA MET A 164 -0.22 -16.43 12.93
C MET A 164 -1.22 -17.28 13.72
N ALA A 165 -2.52 -17.14 13.43
CA ALA A 165 -3.59 -17.92 14.05
C ALA A 165 -3.78 -19.32 13.43
N GLY A 166 -2.80 -19.85 12.69
CA GLY A 166 -2.86 -21.18 12.07
C GLY A 166 -3.91 -21.29 10.95
N GLY A 167 -4.28 -20.17 10.32
CA GLY A 167 -5.28 -20.09 9.28
C GLY A 167 -6.71 -19.82 9.79
N ALA A 168 -6.86 -19.47 11.06
CA ALA A 168 -8.17 -19.02 11.56
C ALA A 168 -8.44 -17.58 11.10
N MET A 169 -9.74 -17.28 10.84
CA MET A 169 -10.15 -15.91 10.53
C MET A 169 -9.91 -15.00 11.72
N PRO A 170 -9.27 -13.83 11.54
CA PRO A 170 -9.10 -12.87 12.61
C PRO A 170 -10.43 -12.40 13.21
N GLY A 171 -10.44 -12.10 14.50
CA GLY A 171 -11.62 -11.59 15.20
C GLY A 171 -12.13 -10.25 14.62
N ALA A 172 -13.39 -9.94 14.90
CA ALA A 172 -14.08 -8.76 14.36
C ALA A 172 -13.32 -7.43 14.63
N SER A 173 -12.72 -7.30 15.82
CA SER A 173 -11.93 -6.12 16.19
C SER A 173 -10.71 -5.95 15.29
N SER A 174 -10.00 -7.04 14.97
CA SER A 174 -8.86 -7.02 14.05
C SER A 174 -9.28 -6.66 12.63
N LEU A 175 -10.36 -7.24 12.13
CA LEU A 175 -10.93 -6.93 10.82
C LEU A 175 -11.38 -5.47 10.72
N LEU A 176 -11.99 -4.95 11.78
CA LEU A 176 -12.43 -3.55 11.85
C LEU A 176 -11.23 -2.59 11.80
N LEU A 177 -10.16 -2.84 12.55
CA LEU A 177 -8.94 -2.03 12.47
C LEU A 177 -8.30 -2.10 11.08
N ALA A 178 -8.18 -3.30 10.50
CA ALA A 178 -7.67 -3.48 9.14
C ALA A 178 -8.47 -2.65 8.11
N LEU A 179 -9.80 -2.65 8.23
CA LEU A 179 -10.68 -1.84 7.36
C LEU A 179 -10.48 -0.34 7.58
N LEU A 180 -10.45 0.12 8.83
CA LEU A 180 -10.28 1.55 9.15
C LEU A 180 -8.95 2.08 8.63
N TYR A 181 -7.85 1.35 8.80
CA TYR A 181 -6.55 1.74 8.26
C TYR A 181 -6.48 1.64 6.74
N SER A 182 -7.20 0.70 6.11
CA SER A 182 -7.35 0.66 4.65
C SER A 182 -8.05 1.91 4.11
N ILE A 183 -9.09 2.38 4.81
CA ILE A 183 -9.78 3.63 4.47
C ILE A 183 -8.82 4.82 4.64
N ALA A 184 -8.06 4.86 5.74
CA ALA A 184 -7.08 5.92 5.95
C ALA A 184 -5.99 5.95 4.87
N ALA A 185 -5.54 4.77 4.41
CA ALA A 185 -4.56 4.63 3.33
C ALA A 185 -5.07 5.16 1.98
N HIS A 186 -6.37 5.11 1.71
CA HIS A 186 -6.95 5.77 0.55
C HIS A 186 -6.62 7.28 0.52
N GLY A 187 -6.64 7.94 1.68
CA GLY A 187 -6.21 9.34 1.80
C GLY A 187 -4.72 9.52 1.50
N ILE A 188 -3.86 8.60 1.95
CA ILE A 188 -2.42 8.59 1.62
C ILE A 188 -2.21 8.51 0.10
N MET A 189 -2.92 7.59 -0.57
CA MET A 189 -2.80 7.44 -2.02
C MET A 189 -3.19 8.70 -2.76
N THR A 190 -4.20 9.44 -2.27
CA THR A 190 -4.59 10.74 -2.83
C THR A 190 -3.44 11.76 -2.80
N LEU A 191 -2.55 11.73 -1.79
CA LEU A 191 -1.40 12.65 -1.73
C LEU A 191 -0.44 12.46 -2.92
N ASN A 192 -0.32 11.24 -3.43
CA ASN A 192 0.53 10.94 -4.59
C ASN A 192 0.01 11.57 -5.89
N ASP A 193 -1.29 11.79 -5.99
CA ASP A 193 -1.92 12.33 -7.19
C ASP A 193 -1.61 13.83 -7.40
N PHE A 194 -1.22 14.56 -6.34
CA PHE A 194 -0.98 16.02 -6.44
C PHE A 194 0.21 16.39 -7.32
N LYS A 195 1.16 15.49 -7.52
CA LYS A 195 2.32 15.71 -8.40
C LYS A 195 2.03 15.50 -9.88
N SER A 196 0.91 14.84 -10.21
CA SER A 196 0.58 14.39 -11.58
C SER A 196 -0.70 15.01 -12.16
N VAL A 197 -1.30 16.01 -11.49
CA VAL A 197 -2.63 16.56 -11.84
C VAL A 197 -2.73 16.96 -13.30
N GLU A 198 -1.73 17.63 -13.86
CA GLU A 198 -1.76 18.08 -15.24
C GLU A 198 -1.61 16.91 -16.23
N GLY A 199 -0.67 15.99 -15.96
CA GLY A 199 -0.50 14.78 -16.77
C GLY A 199 -1.74 13.89 -16.72
N ASP A 200 -2.33 13.72 -15.54
CA ASP A 200 -3.58 12.94 -15.37
C ASP A 200 -4.73 13.53 -16.22
N ARG A 201 -4.86 14.87 -16.22
CA ARG A 201 -5.89 15.56 -17.01
C ARG A 201 -5.68 15.33 -18.51
N GLN A 202 -4.45 15.47 -19.00
CA GLN A 202 -4.10 15.28 -20.42
C GLN A 202 -4.29 13.82 -20.86
N MET A 203 -4.05 12.86 -19.96
CA MET A 203 -4.15 11.43 -20.24
C MET A 203 -5.53 10.83 -19.96
N GLY A 204 -6.51 11.65 -19.54
CA GLY A 204 -7.87 11.21 -19.22
C GLY A 204 -7.98 10.38 -17.93
N VAL A 205 -6.96 10.41 -17.06
CA VAL A 205 -7.00 9.79 -15.73
C VAL A 205 -7.83 10.67 -14.80
N ARG A 206 -8.82 10.08 -14.14
CA ARG A 206 -9.75 10.76 -13.25
C ARG A 206 -9.30 10.64 -11.80
N SER A 207 -8.05 11.05 -11.51
CA SER A 207 -7.55 11.14 -10.12
C SER A 207 -8.39 12.11 -9.29
N LEU A 208 -8.33 12.02 -7.96
CA LEU A 208 -9.17 12.86 -7.10
C LEU A 208 -8.90 14.37 -7.29
N PRO A 209 -7.65 14.85 -7.44
CA PRO A 209 -7.41 16.25 -7.76
C PRO A 209 -7.99 16.69 -9.10
N VAL A 210 -8.04 15.81 -10.11
CA VAL A 210 -8.67 16.10 -11.41
C VAL A 210 -10.20 16.19 -11.28
N ARG A 211 -10.82 15.32 -10.45
CA ARG A 211 -12.29 15.25 -10.30
C ARG A 211 -12.87 16.31 -9.37
N LEU A 212 -12.20 16.54 -8.25
CA LEU A 212 -12.71 17.40 -7.14
C LEU A 212 -12.03 18.77 -7.13
N GLY A 213 -11.07 18.99 -8.05
CA GLY A 213 -10.15 20.11 -7.95
C GLY A 213 -9.11 19.89 -6.83
N VAL A 214 -7.99 20.59 -6.95
CA VAL A 214 -6.85 20.47 -6.02
C VAL A 214 -7.30 20.68 -4.56
N GLN A 215 -8.09 21.73 -4.29
CA GLN A 215 -8.54 22.06 -2.94
C GLN A 215 -9.56 21.06 -2.38
N GLY A 216 -10.48 20.58 -3.22
CA GLY A 216 -11.47 19.58 -2.84
C GLY A 216 -10.80 18.25 -2.50
N ALA A 217 -9.87 17.80 -3.33
CA ALA A 217 -9.11 16.58 -3.10
C ALA A 217 -8.23 16.66 -1.83
N ALA A 218 -7.62 17.81 -1.56
CA ALA A 218 -6.82 18.01 -0.34
C ALA A 218 -7.67 17.85 0.93
N ARG A 219 -8.84 18.47 0.97
CA ARG A 219 -9.78 18.32 2.11
C ARG A 219 -10.26 16.88 2.23
N THR A 220 -10.63 16.25 1.12
CA THR A 220 -11.09 14.85 1.09
C THR A 220 -10.00 13.91 1.62
N ALA A 221 -8.75 14.06 1.15
CA ALA A 221 -7.62 13.25 1.64
C ALA A 221 -7.46 13.37 3.17
N CYS A 222 -7.51 14.61 3.71
CA CYS A 222 -7.41 14.84 5.15
C CYS A 222 -8.56 14.16 5.91
N TRP A 223 -9.80 14.29 5.48
CA TRP A 223 -10.95 13.68 6.14
C TRP A 223 -10.88 12.15 6.09
N VAL A 224 -10.55 11.59 4.94
CA VAL A 224 -10.40 10.12 4.77
C VAL A 224 -9.26 9.56 5.64
N MET A 225 -8.21 10.35 5.90
CA MET A 225 -7.14 9.94 6.83
C MET A 225 -7.56 10.09 8.30
N VAL A 226 -8.23 11.16 8.68
CA VAL A 226 -8.51 11.50 10.09
C VAL A 226 -9.68 10.73 10.66
N VAL A 227 -10.81 10.65 9.93
CA VAL A 227 -12.05 10.06 10.47
C VAL A 227 -11.84 8.60 10.92
N PRO A 228 -11.20 7.70 10.15
CA PRO A 228 -10.94 6.35 10.62
C PRO A 228 -10.06 6.31 11.88
N GLN A 229 -9.07 7.18 12.00
CA GLN A 229 -8.21 7.23 13.17
C GLN A 229 -8.97 7.73 14.42
N LEU A 230 -9.91 8.64 14.28
CA LEU A 230 -10.80 9.04 15.38
C LEU A 230 -11.69 7.85 15.80
N MET A 231 -12.21 7.07 14.86
CA MET A 231 -12.95 5.84 15.16
C MET A 231 -12.07 4.83 15.90
N VAL A 232 -10.79 4.67 15.49
CA VAL A 232 -9.83 3.82 16.21
C VAL A 232 -9.65 4.30 17.65
N ILE A 233 -9.50 5.60 17.88
CA ILE A 233 -9.38 6.15 19.25
C ILE A 233 -10.62 5.80 20.09
N LEU A 234 -11.83 5.95 19.55
CA LEU A 234 -13.07 5.61 20.24
C LEU A 234 -13.14 4.12 20.58
N LEU A 235 -12.79 3.25 19.64
CA LEU A 235 -12.74 1.81 19.84
C LEU A 235 -11.72 1.43 20.93
N LEU A 236 -10.53 2.04 20.91
CA LEU A 236 -9.52 1.81 21.94
C LEU A 236 -9.99 2.21 23.34
N LEU A 237 -10.75 3.31 23.46
CA LEU A 237 -11.37 3.71 24.72
C LEU A 237 -12.45 2.72 25.17
N GLU A 238 -13.31 2.28 24.26
CA GLU A 238 -14.33 1.26 24.54
C GLU A 238 -13.70 -0.07 24.99
N TRP A 239 -12.59 -0.47 24.37
CA TRP A 239 -11.84 -1.67 24.73
C TRP A 239 -10.97 -1.50 26.00
N GLN A 240 -11.14 -0.41 26.75
CA GLN A 240 -10.40 -0.12 27.96
C GLN A 240 -8.87 -0.05 27.75
N ARG A 241 -8.45 0.56 26.63
CA ARG A 241 -7.04 0.77 26.26
C ARG A 241 -6.67 2.27 26.19
N PRO A 242 -6.85 3.04 27.28
CA PRO A 242 -6.74 4.51 27.25
C PRO A 242 -5.34 5.02 26.89
N LEU A 243 -4.27 4.29 27.28
CA LEU A 243 -2.89 4.69 26.94
C LEU A 243 -2.63 4.57 25.44
N HIS A 244 -3.16 3.52 24.79
CA HIS A 244 -3.03 3.36 23.34
C HIS A 244 -3.89 4.41 22.61
N ALA A 245 -5.10 4.70 23.11
CA ALA A 245 -5.95 5.76 22.59
C ALA A 245 -5.26 7.13 22.67
N LEU A 246 -4.63 7.44 23.81
CA LEU A 246 -3.86 8.67 23.98
C LEU A 246 -2.68 8.75 23.00
N ALA A 247 -1.94 7.65 22.81
CA ALA A 247 -0.82 7.61 21.87
C ALA A 247 -1.30 7.89 20.42
N VAL A 248 -2.38 7.23 19.97
CA VAL A 248 -2.96 7.50 18.65
C VAL A 248 -3.46 8.94 18.54
N LEU A 249 -4.11 9.48 19.59
CA LEU A 249 -4.57 10.87 19.60
C LEU A 249 -3.41 11.86 19.42
N LEU A 250 -2.30 11.68 20.12
CA LEU A 250 -1.12 12.54 20.00
C LEU A 250 -0.55 12.52 18.56
N LEU A 251 -0.51 11.34 17.92
CA LEU A 251 -0.11 11.20 16.53
C LEU A 251 -1.08 11.93 15.58
N VAL A 252 -2.38 11.80 15.79
CA VAL A 252 -3.40 12.51 15.01
C VAL A 252 -3.28 14.02 15.18
N LEU A 253 -3.06 14.52 16.40
CA LEU A 253 -2.86 15.96 16.64
C LEU A 253 -1.61 16.50 15.90
N GLY A 254 -0.53 15.71 15.85
CA GLY A 254 0.64 16.01 15.01
C GLY A 254 0.30 16.07 13.52
N GLN A 255 -0.47 15.09 13.03
CA GLN A 255 -0.93 15.06 11.63
C GLN A 255 -1.80 16.27 11.29
N LEU A 256 -2.74 16.66 12.17
CA LEU A 256 -3.65 17.79 11.94
C LEU A 256 -2.88 19.09 11.67
N LYS A 257 -1.77 19.34 12.36
CA LYS A 257 -0.91 20.51 12.09
C LYS A 257 -0.31 20.47 10.69
N LEU A 258 0.10 19.28 10.22
CA LEU A 258 0.63 19.10 8.86
C LEU A 258 -0.49 19.25 7.83
N MET A 259 -1.67 18.69 8.11
CA MET A 259 -2.86 18.77 7.25
C MET A 259 -3.37 20.19 7.07
N GLN A 260 -3.35 21.01 8.12
CA GLN A 260 -3.69 22.43 8.02
C GLN A 260 -2.78 23.16 7.03
N ARG A 261 -1.47 22.91 7.10
CA ARG A 261 -0.49 23.47 6.16
C ARG A 261 -0.69 22.94 4.74
N PHE A 262 -0.96 21.62 4.61
CA PHE A 262 -1.23 21.00 3.34
C PHE A 262 -2.49 21.57 2.67
N VAL A 263 -3.59 21.73 3.38
CA VAL A 263 -4.82 22.32 2.82
C VAL A 263 -4.61 23.77 2.41
N ALA A 264 -3.74 24.53 3.07
CA ALA A 264 -3.40 25.89 2.66
C ALA A 264 -2.63 25.95 1.33
N SER A 265 -1.72 25.01 1.06
CA SER A 265 -0.88 24.96 -0.15
C SER A 265 -0.71 23.51 -0.62
N PRO A 266 -1.74 22.87 -1.23
CA PRO A 266 -1.74 21.43 -1.46
C PRO A 266 -0.59 20.95 -2.38
N ALA A 267 -0.33 21.64 -3.49
CA ALA A 267 0.71 21.24 -4.45
C ALA A 267 2.12 21.26 -3.84
N GLU A 268 2.41 22.25 -2.99
CA GLU A 268 3.72 22.43 -2.37
C GLU A 268 3.91 21.53 -1.13
N ARG A 269 2.83 21.20 -0.42
CA ARG A 269 2.88 20.55 0.89
C ARG A 269 2.49 19.07 0.89
N ALA A 270 2.02 18.53 -0.24
CA ALA A 270 1.69 17.11 -0.34
C ALA A 270 2.86 16.20 0.05
N LEU A 271 4.07 16.51 -0.44
CA LEU A 271 5.27 15.78 -0.10
C LEU A 271 5.61 15.87 1.40
N GLN A 272 5.42 17.04 2.01
CA GLN A 272 5.67 17.23 3.45
C GLN A 272 4.69 16.41 4.29
N LEU A 273 3.39 16.41 3.94
CA LEU A 273 2.39 15.60 4.63
C LEU A 273 2.67 14.10 4.43
N SER A 274 3.10 13.70 3.22
CA SER A 274 3.49 12.33 2.94
C SER A 274 4.71 11.91 3.77
N ALA A 275 5.77 12.74 3.83
CA ALA A 275 7.01 12.40 4.52
C ALA A 275 6.88 12.32 6.05
N PHE A 276 6.04 13.14 6.66
CA PHE A 276 5.93 13.23 8.12
C PHE A 276 4.57 12.76 8.67
N GLY A 277 3.48 12.98 7.95
CA GLY A 277 2.13 12.60 8.37
C GLY A 277 1.83 11.11 8.19
N VAL A 278 2.31 10.51 7.10
CA VAL A 278 2.13 9.07 6.87
C VAL A 278 2.85 8.22 7.92
N PRO A 279 4.12 8.49 8.31
CA PRO A 279 4.77 7.79 9.42
C PRO A 279 3.97 7.85 10.74
N MET A 280 3.31 8.96 11.03
CA MET A 280 2.45 9.06 12.22
C MET A 280 1.23 8.13 12.11
N LEU A 281 0.61 8.02 10.93
CA LEU A 281 -0.52 7.13 10.70
C LEU A 281 -0.11 5.67 10.88
N VAL A 282 0.99 5.24 10.24
CA VAL A 282 1.45 3.85 10.33
C VAL A 282 1.99 3.49 11.72
N ALA A 283 2.53 4.47 12.47
CA ALA A 283 2.85 4.29 13.88
C ALA A 283 1.58 4.07 14.72
N GLY A 284 0.52 4.84 14.48
CA GLY A 284 -0.79 4.65 15.11
C GLY A 284 -1.39 3.27 14.82
N MET A 285 -1.18 2.77 13.61
CA MET A 285 -1.57 1.42 13.20
C MET A 285 -0.91 0.34 14.07
N MET A 286 0.41 0.43 14.33
CA MET A 286 1.12 -0.50 15.20
C MET A 286 0.69 -0.36 16.67
N VAL A 287 0.45 0.86 17.15
CA VAL A 287 -0.08 1.10 18.49
C VAL A 287 -1.43 0.40 18.69
N ALA A 288 -2.33 0.50 17.70
CA ALA A 288 -3.61 -0.19 17.72
C ALA A 288 -3.46 -1.72 17.67
N ALA A 289 -2.49 -2.24 16.91
CA ALA A 289 -2.17 -3.67 16.88
C ALA A 289 -1.73 -4.20 18.26
N PHE A 290 -0.87 -3.46 18.97
CA PHE A 290 -0.46 -3.80 20.35
C PHE A 290 -1.62 -3.75 21.33
N ALA A 291 -2.57 -2.82 21.15
CA ALA A 291 -3.77 -2.76 21.98
C ALA A 291 -4.61 -4.04 21.85
N LEU A 292 -4.78 -4.57 20.63
CA LEU A 292 -5.47 -5.83 20.38
C LEU A 292 -4.74 -7.02 20.99
N ARG A 293 -3.42 -7.08 20.84
CA ARG A 293 -2.61 -8.14 21.45
C ARG A 293 -2.91 -8.33 22.92
N GLY A 294 -3.15 -7.25 23.64
CA GLY A 294 -3.49 -7.29 25.07
C GLY A 294 -4.95 -7.69 25.37
N LEU A 295 -5.81 -7.91 24.37
CA LEU A 295 -7.19 -8.36 24.56
C LEU A 295 -7.34 -9.88 24.40
N GLY A 296 -6.28 -10.57 23.99
CA GLY A 296 -6.30 -12.03 23.82
C GLY A 296 -6.71 -12.50 22.43
N GLY A 297 -6.60 -11.61 21.43
CA GLY A 297 -6.82 -11.95 20.02
C GLY A 297 -8.28 -12.04 19.60
#